data_96aafe6f8df222b65888d5027fd26cb6
#
_entry.id   96aafe6f8df222b65888d5027fd26cb6
#
_cell.length_a   1.000
_cell.length_b   1.000
_cell.length_c   1.000
_cell.angle_alpha   90.00
_cell.angle_beta   90.00
_cell.angle_gamma   90.00
#
_symmetry.space_group_name_H-M   'P 1'
#
loop_
_entity.id
_entity.type
_entity.pdbx_description
1 polymer ?
#
loop_
_entity_poly.entity_id
_entity_poly.type
_entity_poly.pdbx_seq_one_letter_code
_entity_poly.pdbx_strand_id
1 'polypeptide(L)'
;MPFDMPDVDIDFADRTHLLNHVKGIGARLENGNKHNTGVYFNKVPVAHDGLATLDHKTAESLGYFKLDLLNVNVYQHIKNELHLVEMMREPNWSNLHNRDFFEQLIHVGKHFETMARMPEDITSIPRMAMFLAVIRPAKRHLIGKTWREVGETIWHKAGQDSYSFKKAHAVAYAQLVAVHMNILEEQNGK
;
A
#
# COMPACT_ATOMS: atom_id res chain seq x y z
N MET A 1 21.84 -6.43 19.84
CA MET A 1 21.28 -6.40 18.48
C MET A 1 20.10 -5.45 18.53
N PRO A 2 20.01 -4.43 17.68
CA PRO A 2 18.78 -3.66 17.58
C PRO A 2 17.67 -4.61 17.12
N PHE A 3 16.56 -4.60 17.82
CA PHE A 3 15.35 -5.31 17.37
C PHE A 3 14.89 -4.63 16.10
N ASP A 4 14.99 -5.31 14.97
CA ASP A 4 14.36 -4.89 13.71
C ASP A 4 12.84 -5.13 13.89
N MET A 5 12.17 -4.11 14.44
CA MET A 5 10.73 -4.17 14.65
C MET A 5 10.06 -4.03 13.28
N PRO A 6 9.19 -4.96 12.88
CA PRO A 6 8.50 -4.83 11.61
C PRO A 6 7.58 -3.60 11.64
N ASP A 7 7.57 -2.82 10.54
CA ASP A 7 6.53 -1.83 10.31
C ASP A 7 5.16 -2.53 10.32
N VAL A 8 4.24 -2.04 11.12
CA VAL A 8 2.87 -2.54 11.16
C VAL A 8 1.96 -1.47 10.56
N ASP A 9 1.46 -1.79 9.36
CA ASP A 9 0.49 -0.97 8.65
C ASP A 9 -0.92 -1.51 8.92
N ILE A 10 -1.84 -0.62 9.27
CA ILE A 10 -3.25 -0.96 9.47
C ILE A 10 -4.09 -0.07 8.56
N ASP A 11 -4.82 -0.69 7.65
CA ASP A 11 -5.72 -0.01 6.72
C ASP A 11 -7.06 0.30 7.36
N PHE A 12 -7.55 1.52 7.17
CA PHE A 12 -8.87 1.98 7.59
C PHE A 12 -9.61 2.60 6.42
N ALA A 13 -10.91 2.45 6.39
CA ALA A 13 -11.78 3.28 5.53
C ALA A 13 -11.62 4.77 5.88
N ASP A 14 -11.65 5.08 7.19
CA ASP A 14 -11.28 6.37 7.77
C ASP A 14 -10.70 6.16 9.17
N ARG A 15 -9.41 6.42 9.35
CA ARG A 15 -8.71 6.29 10.64
C ARG A 15 -9.18 7.28 11.71
N THR A 16 -9.88 8.36 11.33
CA THR A 16 -10.42 9.35 12.28
C THR A 16 -11.41 8.71 13.23
N HIS A 17 -12.16 7.70 12.80
CA HIS A 17 -13.05 6.94 13.69
C HIS A 17 -12.30 6.31 14.86
N LEU A 18 -11.17 5.65 14.61
CA LEU A 18 -10.33 5.10 15.67
C LEU A 18 -9.76 6.19 16.57
N LEU A 19 -9.17 7.24 15.98
CA LEU A 19 -8.46 8.29 16.71
C LEU A 19 -9.39 9.16 17.57
N ASN A 20 -10.69 9.19 17.28
CA ASN A 20 -11.69 9.83 18.12
C ASN A 20 -11.98 9.05 19.41
N HIS A 21 -11.74 7.73 19.42
CA HIS A 21 -12.02 6.86 20.57
C HIS A 21 -10.75 6.45 21.33
N VAL A 22 -9.61 6.41 20.65
CA VAL A 22 -8.34 6.01 21.27
C VAL A 22 -7.32 7.14 21.11
N LYS A 23 -6.81 7.64 22.24
CA LYS A 23 -5.79 8.69 22.25
C LYS A 23 -4.47 8.13 21.72
N GLY A 24 -4.06 8.58 20.53
CA GLY A 24 -2.77 8.32 19.94
C GLY A 24 -1.91 9.58 19.85
N ILE A 25 -0.60 9.41 19.94
CA ILE A 25 0.38 10.50 19.81
C ILE A 25 0.95 10.40 18.40
N GLY A 26 0.79 11.47 17.60
CA GLY A 26 1.33 11.51 16.24
C GLY A 26 2.86 11.42 16.21
N ALA A 27 3.40 10.59 15.32
CA ALA A 27 4.83 10.48 15.14
C ALA A 27 5.39 11.72 14.41
N ARG A 28 6.71 11.96 14.58
CA ARG A 28 7.46 13.07 13.98
C ARG A 28 8.47 12.52 12.97
N LEU A 29 8.63 13.19 11.84
CA LEU A 29 9.70 12.94 10.88
C LEU A 29 11.03 13.58 11.35
N GLU A 30 12.17 13.14 10.80
CA GLU A 30 13.49 13.70 11.10
C GLU A 30 13.58 15.21 10.83
N ASN A 31 12.83 15.73 9.86
CA ASN A 31 12.76 17.15 9.54
C ASN A 31 11.84 17.96 10.48
N GLY A 32 11.31 17.34 11.53
CA GLY A 32 10.42 17.97 12.52
C GLY A 32 8.94 17.97 12.15
N ASN A 33 8.58 17.62 10.93
CA ASN A 33 7.18 17.59 10.48
C ASN A 33 6.43 16.37 11.05
N LYS A 34 5.10 16.47 11.09
CA LYS A 34 4.22 15.35 11.45
C LYS A 34 4.37 14.21 10.44
N HIS A 35 4.52 12.98 10.94
CA HIS A 35 4.41 11.78 10.12
C HIS A 35 2.96 11.57 9.67
N ASN A 36 2.74 11.30 8.38
CA ASN A 36 1.38 11.27 7.82
C ASN A 36 0.50 10.16 8.41
N THR A 37 1.07 9.01 8.72
CA THR A 37 0.36 7.78 9.13
C THR A 37 0.74 7.33 10.52
N GLY A 38 1.95 7.62 10.97
CA GLY A 38 2.54 7.08 12.20
C GLY A 38 1.89 7.62 13.48
N VAL A 39 1.49 6.71 14.35
CA VAL A 39 0.88 6.99 15.65
C VAL A 39 1.46 6.06 16.72
N TYR A 40 1.70 6.61 17.90
CA TYR A 40 2.06 5.86 19.10
C TYR A 40 0.86 5.74 20.03
N PHE A 41 0.58 4.54 20.52
CA PHE A 41 -0.41 4.27 21.58
C PHE A 41 0.27 3.95 22.92
N ASN A 42 1.59 3.87 22.94
CA ASN A 42 2.40 3.79 24.15
C ASN A 42 2.84 5.21 24.61
N LYS A 43 3.31 5.30 25.85
CA LYS A 43 3.75 6.57 26.45
C LYS A 43 5.09 7.02 25.87
N VAL A 44 5.05 7.70 24.73
CA VAL A 44 6.19 8.42 24.17
C VAL A 44 6.20 9.86 24.72
N PRO A 45 7.37 10.51 24.92
CA PRO A 45 7.45 11.93 25.29
C PRO A 45 6.75 12.80 24.25
N VAL A 46 5.91 13.75 24.73
CA VAL A 46 5.06 14.59 23.88
C VAL A 46 5.52 16.03 23.94
N ALA A 47 5.64 16.70 22.81
CA ALA A 47 5.93 18.11 22.70
C ALA A 47 4.65 18.97 22.86
N HIS A 48 4.82 20.28 22.99
CA HIS A 48 3.71 21.23 23.18
C HIS A 48 2.72 21.26 22.00
N ASP A 49 3.14 20.79 20.81
CA ASP A 49 2.30 20.68 19.61
C ASP A 49 1.50 19.37 19.55
N GLY A 50 1.58 18.53 20.59
CA GLY A 50 0.87 17.26 20.68
C GLY A 50 1.51 16.10 19.90
N LEU A 51 2.65 16.31 19.24
CA LEU A 51 3.40 15.26 18.56
C LEU A 51 4.46 14.65 19.48
N ALA A 52 4.97 13.47 19.13
CA ALA A 52 6.14 12.90 19.78
C ALA A 52 7.32 13.88 19.73
N THR A 53 8.05 14.02 20.83
CA THR A 53 9.26 14.88 20.89
C THR A 53 10.40 14.31 20.04
N LEU A 54 10.48 12.98 19.98
CA LEU A 54 11.48 12.25 19.20
C LEU A 54 10.99 12.06 17.76
N ASP A 55 11.92 12.11 16.81
CA ASP A 55 11.62 11.63 15.47
C ASP A 55 11.42 10.11 15.47
N HIS A 56 10.76 9.59 14.43
CA HIS A 56 10.34 8.19 14.39
C HIS A 56 11.50 7.19 14.40
N LYS A 57 12.66 7.52 13.81
CA LYS A 57 13.83 6.64 13.82
C LYS A 57 14.49 6.57 15.20
N THR A 58 14.64 7.73 15.84
CA THR A 58 15.15 7.82 17.22
C THR A 58 14.21 7.10 18.17
N ALA A 59 12.89 7.29 18.04
CA ALA A 59 11.90 6.60 18.86
C ALA A 59 11.99 5.07 18.70
N GLU A 60 12.10 4.56 17.46
CA GLU A 60 12.27 3.15 17.15
C GLU A 60 13.55 2.58 17.79
N SER A 61 14.69 3.31 17.70
CA SER A 61 15.95 2.89 18.29
C SER A 61 15.89 2.78 19.82
N LEU A 62 14.98 3.50 20.46
CA LEU A 62 14.69 3.48 21.90
C LEU A 62 13.59 2.44 22.27
N GLY A 63 13.09 1.68 21.29
CA GLY A 63 12.11 0.62 21.52
C GLY A 63 10.65 1.10 21.57
N TYR A 64 10.36 2.33 21.14
CA TYR A 64 8.98 2.77 20.98
C TYR A 64 8.37 2.15 19.71
N PHE A 65 7.18 1.59 19.84
CA PHE A 65 6.46 0.94 18.75
C PHE A 65 5.47 1.90 18.09
N LYS A 66 5.70 2.17 16.80
CA LYS A 66 4.86 3.00 15.94
C LYS A 66 3.92 2.14 15.10
N LEU A 67 2.64 2.50 15.05
CA LEU A 67 1.69 1.95 14.10
C LEU A 67 1.44 2.95 12.97
N ASP A 68 1.47 2.48 11.74
CA ASP A 68 1.07 3.27 10.58
C ASP A 68 -0.40 3.03 10.26
N LEU A 69 -1.24 4.06 10.49
CA LEU A 69 -2.67 4.02 10.22
C LEU A 69 -2.95 4.66 8.86
N LEU A 70 -3.28 3.84 7.87
CA LEU A 70 -3.51 4.29 6.50
C LEU A 70 -5.00 4.49 6.23
N ASN A 71 -5.34 5.60 5.55
CA ASN A 71 -6.67 5.77 4.99
C ASN A 71 -6.72 5.14 3.61
N VAL A 72 -7.57 4.12 3.47
CA VAL A 72 -7.81 3.41 2.21
C VAL A 72 -9.29 3.58 1.85
N ASN A 73 -9.58 4.63 1.08
CA ASN A 73 -10.96 5.04 0.76
C ASN A 73 -11.77 3.94 0.07
N VAL A 74 -11.12 2.99 -0.59
CA VAL A 74 -11.78 1.83 -1.21
C VAL A 74 -12.65 1.08 -0.20
N TYR A 75 -12.22 0.97 1.04
CA TYR A 75 -12.98 0.27 2.09
C TYR A 75 -14.26 0.98 2.53
N GLN A 76 -14.47 2.25 2.16
CA GLN A 76 -15.74 2.95 2.41
C GLN A 76 -16.92 2.32 1.66
N HIS A 77 -16.63 1.60 0.57
CA HIS A 77 -17.63 0.89 -0.23
C HIS A 77 -17.92 -0.54 0.28
N ILE A 78 -17.19 -1.01 1.28
CA ILE A 78 -17.39 -2.32 1.90
C ILE A 78 -18.51 -2.23 2.93
N LYS A 79 -19.55 -3.05 2.76
CA LYS A 79 -20.76 -3.02 3.59
C LYS A 79 -20.57 -3.74 4.92
N ASN A 80 -19.85 -4.87 4.90
CA ASN A 80 -19.58 -5.74 6.05
C ASN A 80 -18.47 -6.75 5.71
N GLU A 81 -18.11 -7.62 6.65
CA GLU A 81 -17.05 -8.61 6.49
C GLU A 81 -17.33 -9.62 5.35
N LEU A 82 -18.57 -10.11 5.23
CA LEU A 82 -18.95 -11.03 4.16
C LEU A 82 -18.77 -10.37 2.79
N HIS A 83 -19.19 -9.11 2.66
CA HIS A 83 -19.00 -8.35 1.43
C HIS A 83 -17.51 -8.17 1.10
N LEU A 84 -16.65 -7.94 2.10
CA LEU A 84 -15.20 -7.86 1.89
C LEU A 84 -14.66 -9.20 1.33
N VAL A 85 -15.05 -10.32 1.93
CA VAL A 85 -14.64 -11.65 1.46
C VAL A 85 -15.08 -11.89 0.03
N GLU A 86 -16.30 -11.50 -0.35
CA GLU A 86 -16.78 -11.57 -1.74
C GLU A 86 -15.95 -10.71 -2.69
N MET A 87 -15.58 -9.51 -2.28
CA MET A 87 -14.75 -8.60 -3.08
C MET A 87 -13.28 -9.04 -3.18
N MET A 88 -12.81 -9.95 -2.33
CA MET A 88 -11.44 -10.50 -2.39
C MET A 88 -11.23 -11.58 -3.45
N ARG A 89 -12.29 -12.03 -4.13
CA ARG A 89 -12.19 -12.99 -5.26
C ARG A 89 -11.35 -12.42 -6.40
N GLU A 90 -10.87 -13.33 -7.27
CA GLU A 90 -10.22 -12.93 -8.53
C GLU A 90 -11.21 -12.09 -9.37
N PRO A 91 -10.81 -10.87 -9.78
CA PRO A 91 -11.67 -10.00 -10.57
C PRO A 91 -11.67 -10.42 -12.06
N ASN A 92 -12.53 -9.80 -12.84
CA ASN A 92 -12.43 -9.87 -14.29
C ASN A 92 -11.28 -9.01 -14.80
N TRP A 93 -10.09 -9.61 -14.93
CA TRP A 93 -8.87 -8.93 -15.36
C TRP A 93 -8.98 -8.27 -16.74
N SER A 94 -9.91 -8.69 -17.61
CA SER A 94 -10.10 -8.06 -18.93
C SER A 94 -10.55 -6.59 -18.84
N ASN A 95 -11.15 -6.18 -17.72
CA ASN A 95 -11.53 -4.79 -17.48
C ASN A 95 -10.33 -3.83 -17.44
N LEU A 96 -9.12 -4.33 -17.20
CA LEU A 96 -7.91 -3.52 -17.25
C LEU A 96 -7.63 -2.91 -18.64
N HIS A 97 -8.19 -3.49 -19.72
CA HIS A 97 -8.07 -2.93 -21.07
C HIS A 97 -8.96 -1.70 -21.29
N ASN A 98 -9.96 -1.49 -20.45
CA ASN A 98 -10.76 -0.27 -20.46
C ASN A 98 -10.01 0.85 -19.70
N ARG A 99 -9.58 1.88 -20.42
CA ARG A 99 -8.82 3.01 -19.84
C ARG A 99 -9.57 3.68 -18.70
N ASP A 100 -10.85 4.02 -18.91
CA ASP A 100 -11.66 4.74 -17.92
C ASP A 100 -11.85 3.94 -16.63
N PHE A 101 -11.95 2.62 -16.76
CA PHE A 101 -11.98 1.71 -15.62
C PHE A 101 -10.63 1.65 -14.91
N PHE A 102 -9.55 1.47 -15.68
CA PHE A 102 -8.19 1.36 -15.14
C PHE A 102 -7.76 2.62 -14.39
N GLU A 103 -8.06 3.81 -14.92
CA GLU A 103 -7.64 5.08 -14.32
C GLU A 103 -8.31 5.37 -12.97
N GLN A 104 -9.41 4.68 -12.64
CA GLN A 104 -10.04 4.75 -11.33
C GLN A 104 -9.35 3.89 -10.27
N LEU A 105 -8.53 2.90 -10.69
CA LEU A 105 -7.95 1.93 -9.76
C LEU A 105 -6.92 2.53 -8.83
N ILE A 106 -7.03 2.19 -7.55
CA ILE A 106 -6.04 2.56 -6.54
C ILE A 106 -4.65 2.03 -6.93
N HIS A 107 -3.62 2.80 -6.61
CA HIS A 107 -2.20 2.49 -6.83
C HIS A 107 -1.73 2.39 -8.28
N VAL A 108 -2.57 2.02 -9.23
CA VAL A 108 -2.18 1.77 -10.63
C VAL A 108 -2.78 2.75 -11.64
N GLY A 109 -3.84 3.48 -11.30
CA GLY A 109 -4.64 4.29 -12.23
C GLY A 109 -3.85 5.26 -13.13
N LYS A 110 -2.70 5.77 -12.66
CA LYS A 110 -1.83 6.67 -13.43
C LYS A 110 -0.87 5.93 -14.38
N HIS A 111 -0.96 4.61 -14.50
CA HIS A 111 0.04 3.76 -15.18
C HIS A 111 -0.54 2.94 -16.34
N PHE A 112 -1.65 3.39 -16.94
CA PHE A 112 -2.28 2.71 -18.09
C PHE A 112 -1.29 2.52 -19.24
N GLU A 113 -0.56 3.57 -19.63
CA GLU A 113 0.43 3.50 -20.70
C GLU A 113 1.60 2.55 -20.37
N THR A 114 1.93 2.41 -19.08
CA THR A 114 2.96 1.46 -18.65
C THR A 114 2.43 0.05 -18.76
N MET A 115 1.18 -0.20 -18.39
CA MET A 115 0.52 -1.51 -18.53
C MET A 115 0.42 -1.90 -20.01
N ALA A 116 -0.01 -1.00 -20.87
CA ALA A 116 -0.13 -1.23 -22.31
C ALA A 116 1.20 -1.58 -23.01
N ARG A 117 2.35 -1.25 -22.38
CA ARG A 117 3.69 -1.61 -22.87
C ARG A 117 4.16 -2.99 -22.41
N MET A 118 3.44 -3.65 -21.52
CA MET A 118 3.76 -5.02 -21.12
C MET A 118 3.36 -5.98 -22.24
N PRO A 119 4.20 -6.99 -22.58
CA PRO A 119 3.91 -7.90 -23.69
C PRO A 119 2.81 -8.94 -23.37
N GLU A 120 2.44 -9.06 -22.12
CA GLU A 120 1.45 -10.03 -21.63
C GLU A 120 0.50 -9.35 -20.66
N ASP A 121 -0.76 -9.78 -20.69
CA ASP A 121 -1.81 -9.26 -19.81
C ASP A 121 -1.59 -9.58 -18.33
N ILE A 122 -2.13 -8.72 -17.48
CA ILE A 122 -2.27 -9.00 -16.05
C ILE A 122 -3.52 -9.85 -15.88
N THR A 123 -3.34 -11.10 -15.50
CA THR A 123 -4.42 -12.10 -15.38
C THR A 123 -4.48 -12.76 -14.01
N SER A 124 -3.78 -12.21 -13.02
CA SER A 124 -3.75 -12.78 -11.67
C SER A 124 -3.19 -11.77 -10.66
N ILE A 125 -3.50 -11.98 -9.39
CA ILE A 125 -2.92 -11.21 -8.27
C ILE A 125 -1.39 -11.23 -8.28
N PRO A 126 -0.69 -12.36 -8.51
CA PRO A 126 0.77 -12.35 -8.62
C PRO A 126 1.32 -11.45 -9.74
N ARG A 127 0.67 -11.42 -10.92
CA ARG A 127 1.06 -10.52 -12.02
C ARG A 127 0.79 -9.06 -11.66
N MET A 128 -0.32 -8.76 -11.03
CA MET A 128 -0.61 -7.41 -10.51
C MET A 128 0.42 -6.98 -9.46
N ALA A 129 0.84 -7.87 -8.55
CA ALA A 129 1.89 -7.58 -7.57
C ALA A 129 3.23 -7.27 -8.24
N MET A 130 3.61 -8.01 -9.29
CA MET A 130 4.79 -7.71 -10.08
C MET A 130 4.65 -6.37 -10.81
N PHE A 131 3.49 -6.06 -11.39
CA PHE A 131 3.23 -4.78 -12.03
C PHE A 131 3.39 -3.60 -11.07
N LEU A 132 2.82 -3.70 -9.87
CA LEU A 132 2.99 -2.71 -8.80
C LEU A 132 4.46 -2.46 -8.43
N ALA A 133 5.31 -3.46 -8.53
CA ALA A 133 6.75 -3.30 -8.33
C ALA A 133 7.45 -2.72 -9.57
N VAL A 134 7.06 -3.11 -10.79
CA VAL A 134 7.62 -2.59 -12.07
C VAL A 134 7.42 -1.09 -12.22
N ILE A 135 6.27 -0.55 -11.82
CA ILE A 135 6.00 0.89 -11.91
C ILE A 135 6.85 1.75 -10.95
N ARG A 136 7.56 1.14 -9.99
CA ARG A 136 8.46 1.86 -9.09
C ARG A 136 9.74 2.30 -9.82
N PRO A 137 10.30 3.48 -9.49
CA PRO A 137 11.43 4.05 -10.24
C PRO A 137 12.60 3.08 -10.43
N ALA A 138 12.99 2.35 -9.39
CA ALA A 138 14.12 1.42 -9.41
C ALA A 138 13.92 0.18 -10.30
N LYS A 139 12.68 -0.10 -10.74
CA LYS A 139 12.33 -1.32 -11.50
C LYS A 139 11.77 -1.04 -12.90
N ARG A 140 11.69 0.22 -13.31
CA ARG A 140 11.16 0.62 -14.64
C ARG A 140 11.91 0.02 -15.83
N HIS A 141 13.15 -0.42 -15.65
CA HIS A 141 13.94 -1.12 -16.67
C HIS A 141 13.36 -2.50 -17.05
N LEU A 142 12.39 -3.00 -16.26
CA LEU A 142 11.67 -4.25 -16.52
C LEU A 142 10.41 -4.06 -17.38
N ILE A 143 10.03 -2.81 -17.71
CA ILE A 143 8.89 -2.53 -18.59
C ILE A 143 9.16 -3.11 -19.97
N GLY A 144 8.19 -3.84 -20.54
CA GLY A 144 8.29 -4.51 -21.84
C GLY A 144 8.90 -5.91 -21.77
N LYS A 145 9.19 -6.44 -20.58
CA LYS A 145 9.62 -7.83 -20.39
C LYS A 145 8.43 -8.73 -20.05
N THR A 146 8.55 -10.02 -20.38
CA THR A 146 7.55 -11.05 -20.01
C THR A 146 7.46 -11.21 -18.49
N TRP A 147 6.30 -11.67 -17.98
CA TRP A 147 6.15 -11.88 -16.53
C TRP A 147 7.13 -12.89 -15.97
N ARG A 148 7.61 -13.84 -16.79
CA ARG A 148 8.66 -14.77 -16.39
C ARG A 148 9.97 -14.03 -16.12
N GLU A 149 10.42 -13.20 -17.07
CA GLU A 149 11.66 -12.41 -16.93
C GLU A 149 11.57 -11.40 -15.78
N VAL A 150 10.41 -10.77 -15.63
CA VAL A 150 10.13 -9.87 -14.49
C VAL A 150 10.28 -10.64 -13.17
N GLY A 151 9.66 -11.82 -13.06
CA GLY A 151 9.64 -12.62 -11.84
C GLY A 151 11.03 -13.06 -11.36
N GLU A 152 11.99 -13.23 -12.27
CA GLU A 152 13.35 -13.63 -11.95
C GLU A 152 14.10 -12.56 -11.12
N THR A 153 13.80 -11.26 -11.33
CA THR A 153 14.62 -10.17 -10.78
C THR A 153 13.85 -9.10 -9.98
N ILE A 154 12.53 -9.08 -10.11
CA ILE A 154 11.72 -7.98 -9.55
C ILE A 154 11.89 -7.82 -8.03
N TRP A 155 12.06 -8.93 -7.31
CA TRP A 155 12.17 -8.95 -5.85
C TRP A 155 13.61 -8.83 -5.33
N HIS A 156 14.60 -8.80 -6.21
CA HIS A 156 15.99 -8.60 -5.81
C HIS A 156 16.22 -7.15 -5.39
N LYS A 157 16.94 -6.93 -4.28
CA LYS A 157 17.35 -5.59 -3.87
C LYS A 157 18.28 -4.97 -4.90
N ALA A 158 18.05 -3.71 -5.25
CA ALA A 158 18.86 -2.99 -6.23
C ALA A 158 20.17 -2.42 -5.66
N GLY A 159 20.53 -2.70 -4.40
CA GLY A 159 21.71 -2.22 -3.68
C GLY A 159 21.45 -2.16 -2.17
N GLN A 160 22.52 -1.98 -1.36
CA GLN A 160 22.39 -1.97 0.10
C GLN A 160 21.56 -0.78 0.63
N ASP A 161 21.57 0.37 -0.05
CA ASP A 161 20.91 1.61 0.39
C ASP A 161 19.68 2.00 -0.43
N SER A 162 19.22 1.16 -1.39
CA SER A 162 18.05 1.50 -2.18
C SER A 162 16.76 0.99 -1.55
N TYR A 163 15.75 1.87 -1.49
CA TYR A 163 14.39 1.45 -1.12
C TYR A 163 13.92 0.33 -2.05
N SER A 164 13.62 -0.82 -1.47
CA SER A 164 13.09 -1.98 -2.17
C SER A 164 11.62 -2.17 -1.79
N PHE A 165 10.75 -2.15 -2.77
CA PHE A 165 9.33 -2.45 -2.56
C PHE A 165 9.18 -3.92 -2.16
N LYS A 166 8.79 -4.16 -0.90
CA LYS A 166 8.73 -5.52 -0.32
C LYS A 166 7.66 -6.36 -1.03
N LYS A 167 7.97 -7.63 -1.31
CA LYS A 167 7.03 -8.56 -1.96
C LYS A 167 5.70 -8.68 -1.20
N ALA A 168 5.75 -8.73 0.13
CA ALA A 168 4.54 -8.80 0.97
C ALA A 168 3.63 -7.59 0.76
N HIS A 169 4.18 -6.36 0.74
CA HIS A 169 3.44 -5.15 0.43
C HIS A 169 2.84 -5.18 -0.99
N ALA A 170 3.62 -5.66 -1.97
CA ALA A 170 3.15 -5.74 -3.34
C ALA A 170 1.95 -6.69 -3.48
N VAL A 171 1.96 -7.82 -2.77
CA VAL A 171 0.85 -8.78 -2.77
C VAL A 171 -0.38 -8.18 -2.07
N ALA A 172 -0.22 -7.53 -0.92
CA ALA A 172 -1.32 -6.87 -0.21
C ALA A 172 -1.97 -5.77 -1.07
N TYR A 173 -1.17 -4.94 -1.73
CA TYR A 173 -1.69 -3.91 -2.64
C TYR A 173 -2.31 -4.49 -3.91
N ALA A 174 -1.81 -5.60 -4.43
CA ALA A 174 -2.45 -6.29 -5.55
C ALA A 174 -3.83 -6.85 -5.17
N GLN A 175 -3.96 -7.40 -3.96
CA GLN A 175 -5.24 -7.82 -3.42
C GLN A 175 -6.21 -6.64 -3.27
N LEU A 176 -5.72 -5.48 -2.79
CA LEU A 176 -6.53 -4.27 -2.69
C LEU A 176 -6.99 -3.75 -4.06
N VAL A 177 -6.13 -3.84 -5.09
CA VAL A 177 -6.54 -3.52 -6.48
C VAL A 177 -7.65 -4.47 -6.94
N ALA A 178 -7.55 -5.78 -6.68
CA ALA A 178 -8.58 -6.75 -7.01
C ALA A 178 -9.91 -6.44 -6.31
N VAL A 179 -9.88 -6.11 -5.02
CA VAL A 179 -11.06 -5.66 -4.27
C VAL A 179 -11.66 -4.41 -4.93
N HIS A 180 -10.85 -3.43 -5.30
CA HIS A 180 -11.35 -2.21 -5.95
C HIS A 180 -11.96 -2.50 -7.32
N MET A 181 -11.37 -3.40 -8.12
CA MET A 181 -11.96 -3.83 -9.40
C MET A 181 -13.34 -4.44 -9.21
N ASN A 182 -13.51 -5.34 -8.24
CA ASN A 182 -14.79 -5.98 -7.95
C ASN A 182 -15.85 -4.98 -7.45
N ILE A 183 -15.44 -4.00 -6.62
CA ILE A 183 -16.33 -2.90 -6.18
C ILE A 183 -16.80 -2.07 -7.38
N LEU A 184 -15.90 -1.68 -8.30
CA LEU A 184 -16.25 -0.91 -9.50
C LEU A 184 -17.17 -1.71 -10.41
N GLU A 185 -16.97 -3.02 -10.56
CA GLU A 185 -17.90 -3.91 -11.31
C GLU A 185 -19.29 -3.91 -10.66
N GLU A 186 -19.38 -4.06 -9.34
CA GLU A 186 -20.68 -4.03 -8.63
C GLU A 186 -21.39 -2.68 -8.82
N GLN A 187 -20.65 -1.57 -8.83
CA GLN A 187 -21.21 -0.23 -9.01
C GLN A 187 -21.67 0.03 -10.45
N ASN A 188 -20.94 -0.47 -11.44
CA ASN A 188 -21.23 -0.28 -12.85
C ASN A 188 -22.31 -1.26 -13.39
N GLY A 189 -22.54 -2.36 -12.68
CA GLY A 189 -23.55 -3.39 -13.04
C GLY A 189 -24.95 -3.07 -12.50
N LYS A 190 -25.12 -1.92 -11.82
CA LYS A 190 -26.41 -1.39 -11.36
C LYS A 190 -26.90 -0.28 -12.28
#